data_b85c2d4c95017f97ab489b5a1cee9c14
#
_entry.id   b85c2d4c95017f97ab489b5a1cee9c14
#
_cell.length_a   1.000
_cell.length_b   1.000
_cell.length_c   1.000
_cell.angle_alpha   90.00
_cell.angle_beta   90.00
_cell.angle_gamma   90.00
#
_symmetry.space_group_name_H-M   'P 1'
#
loop_
_entity.id
_entity.type
_entity.pdbx_description
1 polymer ?
#
loop_
_entity_poly.entity_id
_entity_poly.type
_entity_poly.pdbx_seq_one_letter_code
_entity_poly.pdbx_strand_id
1 'polypeptide(L)'
;MVILENTLQAEIDAVSMHAHRLYNAGDLQSCLEFHERAWSMYPEPRNNWNEAYNTAIYAVDDCFSALDMKNAKTWLDRMAYVNDQLHQRDEELMHHTGKYKYEMGDYDAAFTAFDKVVKMAGKRYFEDEPSKYLNFYIGRT
;
A
#
# COMPACT_ATOMS: atom_id res chain seq x y z
N MET A 1 10.01 -8.19 17.01
CA MET A 1 10.31 -7.20 15.96
C MET A 1 11.51 -6.37 16.38
N VAL A 2 12.46 -6.19 15.49
CA VAL A 2 13.63 -5.35 15.73
C VAL A 2 13.24 -3.89 15.49
N ILE A 3 13.64 -3.00 16.40
CA ILE A 3 13.35 -1.57 16.29
C ILE A 3 14.49 -0.91 15.50
N LEU A 4 14.13 -0.15 14.48
CA LEU A 4 15.08 0.59 13.67
C LEU A 4 15.66 1.76 14.51
N GLU A 5 16.92 2.06 14.27
CA GLU A 5 17.59 3.16 14.93
C GLU A 5 16.90 4.50 14.62
N ASN A 6 16.68 5.34 15.66
CA ASN A 6 15.83 6.52 15.56
C ASN A 6 16.32 7.55 14.53
N THR A 7 17.64 7.77 14.43
CA THR A 7 18.20 8.72 13.48
C THR A 7 17.94 8.27 12.06
N LEU A 8 18.15 6.98 11.78
CA LEU A 8 17.87 6.42 10.45
C LEU A 8 16.39 6.49 10.11
N GLN A 9 15.51 6.16 11.07
CA GLN A 9 14.07 6.26 10.84
C GLN A 9 13.65 7.70 10.53
N ALA A 10 14.21 8.69 11.22
CA ALA A 10 13.91 10.09 10.95
C ALA A 10 14.37 10.52 9.54
N GLU A 11 15.51 10.03 9.09
CA GLU A 11 16.00 10.28 7.73
C GLU A 11 15.09 9.66 6.68
N ILE A 12 14.63 8.44 6.91
CA ILE A 12 13.69 7.75 6.01
C ILE A 12 12.35 8.51 5.96
N ASP A 13 11.84 8.93 7.11
CA ASP A 13 10.59 9.68 7.19
C ASP A 13 10.67 11.00 6.42
N ALA A 14 11.81 11.69 6.48
CA ALA A 14 12.01 12.92 5.71
C ALA A 14 11.96 12.67 4.19
N VAL A 15 12.53 11.57 3.73
CA VAL A 15 12.47 11.17 2.31
C VAL A 15 11.03 10.84 1.91
N SER A 16 10.30 10.12 2.74
CA SER A 16 8.88 9.78 2.50
C SER A 16 8.00 11.03 2.45
N MET A 17 8.23 12.00 3.33
CA MET A 17 7.50 13.27 3.31
C MET A 17 7.78 14.06 2.03
N HIS A 18 9.00 14.01 1.53
CA HIS A 18 9.34 14.66 0.26
C HIS A 18 8.61 14.00 -0.91
N ALA A 19 8.53 12.67 -0.91
CA ALA A 19 7.73 11.94 -1.90
C ALA A 19 6.29 12.40 -1.90
N HIS A 20 5.68 12.55 -0.73
CA HIS A 20 4.31 13.02 -0.60
C HIS A 20 4.12 14.44 -1.17
N ARG A 21 5.07 15.33 -0.90
CA ARG A 21 5.03 16.70 -1.48
C ARG A 21 5.10 16.67 -3.00
N LEU A 22 5.92 15.80 -3.57
CA LEU A 22 6.03 15.65 -5.02
C LEU A 22 4.73 15.11 -5.63
N TYR A 23 4.09 14.15 -4.96
CA TYR A 23 2.78 13.67 -5.40
C TYR A 23 1.77 14.80 -5.44
N ASN A 24 1.69 15.61 -4.37
CA ASN A 24 0.77 16.74 -4.30
C ASN A 24 1.07 17.82 -5.35
N ALA A 25 2.31 17.92 -5.81
CA ALA A 25 2.69 18.82 -6.90
C ALA A 25 2.42 18.25 -8.29
N GLY A 26 1.88 17.03 -8.38
CA GLY A 26 1.56 16.39 -9.66
C GLY A 26 2.71 15.66 -10.31
N ASP A 27 3.83 15.45 -9.61
CA ASP A 27 5.01 14.77 -10.13
C ASP A 27 5.10 13.34 -9.60
N LEU A 28 4.31 12.44 -10.20
CA LEU A 28 4.28 11.05 -9.76
C LEU A 28 5.62 10.35 -9.97
N GLN A 29 6.32 10.61 -11.07
CA GLN A 29 7.59 9.94 -11.35
C GLN A 29 8.61 10.22 -10.25
N SER A 30 8.82 11.49 -9.91
CA SER A 30 9.75 11.86 -8.83
C SER A 30 9.26 11.36 -7.47
N CYS A 31 7.94 11.39 -7.23
CA CYS A 31 7.36 10.83 -6.02
C CYS A 31 7.76 9.37 -5.85
N LEU A 32 7.60 8.54 -6.88
CA LEU A 32 7.95 7.12 -6.82
C LEU A 32 9.45 6.89 -6.65
N GLU A 33 10.30 7.74 -7.26
CA GLU A 33 11.74 7.68 -7.04
C GLU A 33 12.11 7.91 -5.57
N PHE A 34 11.44 8.84 -4.90
CA PHE A 34 11.66 9.09 -3.47
C PHE A 34 11.09 7.99 -2.58
N HIS A 35 9.97 7.38 -2.94
CA HIS A 35 9.50 6.18 -2.25
C HIS A 35 10.51 5.03 -2.38
N GLU A 36 11.08 4.84 -3.57
CA GLU A 36 12.11 3.82 -3.80
C GLU A 36 13.35 4.10 -2.96
N ARG A 37 13.74 5.37 -2.85
CA ARG A 37 14.87 5.78 -2.02
C ARG A 37 14.60 5.48 -0.54
N ALA A 38 13.41 5.81 -0.04
CA ALA A 38 13.03 5.52 1.34
C ALA A 38 13.06 4.01 1.60
N TRP A 39 12.51 3.20 0.69
CA TRP A 39 12.52 1.75 0.79
C TRP A 39 13.96 1.22 0.87
N SER A 40 14.84 1.73 0.02
CA SER A 40 16.25 1.29 -0.06
C SER A 40 17.06 1.66 1.18
N MET A 41 16.62 2.64 1.96
CA MET A 41 17.31 3.05 3.19
C MET A 41 17.11 2.07 4.35
N TYR A 42 16.04 1.25 4.31
CA TYR A 42 15.87 0.20 5.32
C TYR A 42 16.94 -0.88 5.14
N PRO A 43 17.62 -1.28 6.25
CA PRO A 43 18.64 -2.35 6.16
C PRO A 43 18.04 -3.68 5.74
N GLU A 44 18.81 -4.47 5.01
CA GLU A 44 18.43 -5.84 4.67
C GLU A 44 18.46 -6.75 5.91
N PRO A 45 17.53 -7.70 6.06
CA PRO A 45 16.34 -7.90 5.23
C PRO A 45 15.24 -6.91 5.59
N ARG A 46 14.65 -6.28 4.59
CA ARG A 46 13.67 -5.19 4.80
C ARG A 46 12.38 -5.66 5.45
N ASN A 47 12.05 -6.93 5.35
CA ASN A 47 10.86 -7.48 6.00
C ASN A 47 10.99 -7.62 7.53
N ASN A 48 12.14 -7.25 8.12
CA ASN A 48 12.28 -7.14 9.57
C ASN A 48 11.65 -5.85 10.14
N TRP A 49 11.37 -4.86 9.28
CA TRP A 49 11.01 -3.52 9.74
C TRP A 49 9.55 -3.22 9.44
N ASN A 50 8.75 -3.03 10.49
CA ASN A 50 7.33 -2.72 10.34
C ASN A 50 7.11 -1.43 9.53
N GLU A 51 7.95 -0.44 9.71
CA GLU A 51 7.86 0.85 9.01
C GLU A 51 8.14 0.74 7.50
N ALA A 52 8.88 -0.29 7.06
CA ALA A 52 9.06 -0.54 5.63
C ALA A 52 7.73 -0.86 4.94
N TYR A 53 6.80 -1.50 5.66
CA TYR A 53 5.44 -1.69 5.17
C TYR A 53 4.75 -0.34 4.91
N ASN A 54 4.94 0.63 5.80
CA ASN A 54 4.33 1.95 5.63
C ASN A 54 4.84 2.65 4.36
N THR A 55 6.13 2.55 4.06
CA THR A 55 6.68 3.08 2.81
C THR A 55 6.00 2.43 1.60
N ALA A 56 5.82 1.12 1.64
CA ALA A 56 5.18 0.40 0.54
C ALA A 56 3.71 0.80 0.36
N ILE A 57 2.95 0.93 1.46
CA ILE A 57 1.53 1.30 1.35
C ILE A 57 1.35 2.74 0.85
N TYR A 58 2.20 3.68 1.27
CA TYR A 58 2.14 5.04 0.75
C TYR A 58 2.39 5.06 -0.76
N ALA A 59 3.37 4.31 -1.23
CA ALA A 59 3.67 4.22 -2.65
C ALA A 59 2.54 3.57 -3.44
N VAL A 60 1.95 2.48 -2.92
CA VAL A 60 0.86 1.81 -3.62
C VAL A 60 -0.39 2.70 -3.69
N ASP A 61 -0.67 3.45 -2.62
CA ASP A 61 -1.82 4.37 -2.61
C ASP A 61 -1.65 5.48 -3.65
N ASP A 62 -0.45 6.03 -3.79
CA ASP A 62 -0.16 7.01 -4.82
C ASP A 62 -0.34 6.42 -6.23
N CYS A 63 0.11 5.18 -6.42
CA CYS A 63 -0.07 4.48 -7.69
C CYS A 63 -1.55 4.23 -8.01
N PHE A 64 -2.36 3.81 -7.03
CA PHE A 64 -3.79 3.62 -7.23
C PHE A 64 -4.48 4.94 -7.59
N SER A 65 -4.15 6.02 -6.90
CA SER A 65 -4.74 7.33 -7.18
C SER A 65 -4.43 7.81 -8.59
N ALA A 66 -3.26 7.48 -9.11
CA ALA A 66 -2.81 7.84 -10.46
C ALA A 66 -3.14 6.78 -11.50
N LEU A 67 -3.73 5.65 -11.10
CA LEU A 67 -4.01 4.48 -11.96
C LEU A 67 -2.74 3.94 -12.65
N ASP A 68 -1.61 4.04 -11.98
CA ASP A 68 -0.33 3.45 -12.42
C ASP A 68 -0.25 2.01 -11.91
N MET A 69 -0.89 1.09 -12.62
CA MET A 69 -1.06 -0.28 -12.13
C MET A 69 0.22 -1.11 -12.20
N LYS A 70 1.14 -0.78 -13.10
CA LYS A 70 2.43 -1.46 -13.18
C LYS A 70 3.25 -1.22 -11.90
N ASN A 71 3.38 0.03 -11.49
CA ASN A 71 4.09 0.38 -10.26
C ASN A 71 3.30 -0.03 -9.02
N ALA A 72 1.96 0.04 -9.07
CA ALA A 72 1.11 -0.46 -7.99
C ALA A 72 1.41 -1.92 -7.67
N LYS A 73 1.59 -2.77 -8.69
CA LYS A 73 1.91 -4.19 -8.50
C LYS A 73 3.24 -4.37 -7.78
N THR A 74 4.26 -3.62 -8.18
CA THR A 74 5.58 -3.69 -7.54
C THR A 74 5.48 -3.36 -6.04
N TRP A 75 4.77 -2.29 -5.70
CA TRP A 75 4.66 -1.88 -4.30
C TRP A 75 3.72 -2.77 -3.49
N LEU A 76 2.67 -3.30 -4.13
CA LEU A 76 1.80 -4.29 -3.49
C LEU A 76 2.59 -5.57 -3.13
N ASP A 77 3.47 -6.01 -4.02
CA ASP A 77 4.34 -7.16 -3.74
C ASP A 77 5.29 -6.88 -2.57
N ARG A 78 5.76 -5.64 -2.44
CA ARG A 78 6.59 -5.23 -1.29
C ARG A 78 5.79 -5.19 0.01
N MET A 79 4.53 -4.73 -0.02
CA MET A 79 3.63 -4.84 1.14
C MET A 79 3.51 -6.30 1.57
N ALA A 80 3.26 -7.19 0.61
CA ALA A 80 3.12 -8.62 0.89
C ALA A 80 4.41 -9.21 1.47
N TYR A 81 5.56 -8.80 0.94
CA TYR A 81 6.86 -9.27 1.41
C TYR A 81 7.09 -8.93 2.89
N VAL A 82 6.81 -7.69 3.28
CA VAL A 82 6.97 -7.27 4.68
C VAL A 82 5.94 -7.96 5.57
N ASN A 83 4.67 -7.99 5.15
CA ASN A 83 3.60 -8.58 5.94
C ASN A 83 3.73 -10.09 6.09
N ASP A 84 4.34 -10.78 5.12
CA ASP A 84 4.56 -12.22 5.17
C ASP A 84 5.43 -12.61 6.38
N GLN A 85 6.35 -11.74 6.78
CA GLN A 85 7.17 -11.95 7.99
C GLN A 85 6.43 -11.54 9.26
N LEU A 86 5.73 -10.41 9.26
CA LEU A 86 5.22 -9.78 10.47
C LEU A 86 3.75 -10.11 10.75
N HIS A 87 2.96 -10.43 9.73
CA HIS A 87 1.54 -10.82 9.82
C HIS A 87 0.65 -9.84 10.62
N GLN A 88 0.98 -8.54 10.60
CA GLN A 88 0.25 -7.53 11.38
C GLN A 88 -0.80 -6.78 10.57
N ARG A 89 -0.83 -6.95 9.25
CA ARG A 89 -1.64 -6.15 8.33
C ARG A 89 -2.35 -7.00 7.28
N ASP A 90 -2.77 -8.21 7.64
CA ASP A 90 -3.35 -9.16 6.69
C ASP A 90 -4.62 -8.63 6.02
N GLU A 91 -5.53 -8.00 6.79
CA GLU A 91 -6.76 -7.44 6.21
C GLU A 91 -6.47 -6.27 5.28
N GLU A 92 -5.56 -5.39 5.68
CA GLU A 92 -5.20 -4.22 4.87
C GLU A 92 -4.56 -4.64 3.56
N LEU A 93 -3.64 -5.61 3.61
CA LEU A 93 -3.01 -6.16 2.42
C LEU A 93 -4.06 -6.81 1.50
N MET A 94 -4.99 -7.56 2.07
CA MET A 94 -6.05 -8.20 1.30
C MET A 94 -6.97 -7.17 0.64
N HIS A 95 -7.29 -6.09 1.35
CA HIS A 95 -8.08 -5.00 0.81
C HIS A 95 -7.38 -4.34 -0.39
N HIS A 96 -6.09 -4.04 -0.26
CA HIS A 96 -5.30 -3.47 -1.35
C HIS A 96 -5.17 -4.43 -2.54
N THR A 97 -5.06 -5.72 -2.27
CA THR A 97 -5.09 -6.75 -3.31
C THR A 97 -6.43 -6.72 -4.06
N GLY A 98 -7.53 -6.55 -3.33
CA GLY A 98 -8.86 -6.40 -3.94
C GLY A 98 -8.94 -5.19 -4.85
N LYS A 99 -8.40 -4.04 -4.43
CA LYS A 99 -8.35 -2.83 -5.26
C LYS A 99 -7.54 -3.06 -6.54
N TYR A 100 -6.39 -3.72 -6.42
CA TYR A 100 -5.58 -4.05 -7.58
C TYR A 100 -6.35 -4.93 -8.57
N LYS A 101 -7.00 -5.99 -8.07
CA LYS A 101 -7.81 -6.88 -8.92
C LYS A 101 -8.95 -6.14 -9.60
N TYR A 102 -9.62 -5.24 -8.89
CA TYR A 102 -10.67 -4.40 -9.46
C TYR A 102 -10.13 -3.55 -10.62
N GLU A 103 -9.02 -2.86 -10.42
CA GLU A 103 -8.43 -1.98 -11.44
C GLU A 103 -7.94 -2.78 -12.66
N MET A 104 -7.56 -4.04 -12.47
CA MET A 104 -7.16 -4.93 -13.56
C MET A 104 -8.33 -5.63 -14.25
N GLY A 105 -9.57 -5.37 -13.80
CA GLY A 105 -10.75 -5.99 -14.40
C GLY A 105 -11.05 -7.40 -13.94
N ASP A 106 -10.32 -7.90 -12.95
CA ASP A 106 -10.58 -9.21 -12.34
C ASP A 106 -11.60 -9.05 -11.21
N TYR A 107 -12.85 -8.85 -11.59
CA TYR A 107 -13.91 -8.49 -10.64
C TYR A 107 -14.27 -9.61 -9.67
N ASP A 108 -14.19 -10.87 -10.12
CA ASP A 108 -14.48 -12.01 -9.24
C ASP A 108 -13.44 -12.10 -8.11
N ALA A 109 -12.16 -11.98 -8.45
CA ALA A 109 -11.09 -11.99 -7.46
C ALA A 109 -11.18 -10.75 -6.56
N ALA A 110 -11.51 -9.58 -7.11
CA ALA A 110 -11.69 -8.36 -6.34
C ALA A 110 -12.80 -8.52 -5.31
N PHE A 111 -13.95 -9.02 -5.71
CA PHE A 111 -15.06 -9.25 -4.80
C PHE A 111 -14.69 -10.25 -3.70
N THR A 112 -14.05 -11.36 -4.04
CA THR A 112 -13.62 -12.38 -3.08
C THR A 112 -12.71 -11.76 -2.00
N ALA A 113 -11.76 -10.91 -2.40
CA ALA A 113 -10.86 -10.26 -1.47
C ALA A 113 -11.60 -9.28 -0.56
N PHE A 114 -12.43 -8.39 -1.13
CA PHE A 114 -13.20 -7.43 -0.35
C PHE A 114 -14.18 -8.12 0.61
N ASP A 115 -14.83 -9.19 0.17
CA ASP A 115 -15.80 -9.92 0.99
C ASP A 115 -15.13 -10.56 2.21
N LYS A 116 -13.94 -11.13 2.04
CA LYS A 116 -13.17 -11.65 3.17
C LYS A 116 -12.85 -10.56 4.19
N VAL A 117 -12.41 -9.40 3.71
CA VAL A 117 -12.08 -8.27 4.59
C VAL A 117 -13.31 -7.78 5.34
N VAL A 118 -14.44 -7.64 4.65
CA VAL A 118 -15.68 -7.18 5.27
C VAL A 118 -16.15 -8.17 6.34
N LYS A 119 -16.04 -9.46 6.11
CA LYS A 119 -16.41 -10.48 7.10
C LYS A 119 -15.49 -10.46 8.32
N MET A 120 -14.23 -10.07 8.17
CA MET A 120 -13.26 -10.04 9.26
C MET A 120 -13.25 -8.71 10.01
N ALA A 121 -13.44 -7.59 9.32
CA ALA A 121 -13.19 -6.26 9.86
C ALA A 121 -14.27 -5.23 9.51
N GLY A 122 -15.36 -5.62 8.85
CA GLY A 122 -16.39 -4.68 8.40
C GLY A 122 -15.92 -3.86 7.21
N LYS A 123 -16.57 -2.71 7.01
CA LYS A 123 -16.35 -1.86 5.82
C LYS A 123 -15.35 -0.74 6.06
N ARG A 124 -14.63 -0.74 7.17
CA ARG A 124 -13.75 0.37 7.57
C ARG A 124 -12.63 0.67 6.57
N TYR A 125 -12.15 -0.35 5.86
CA TYR A 125 -11.06 -0.14 4.89
C TYR A 125 -11.50 0.61 3.65
N PHE A 126 -12.82 0.72 3.40
CA PHE A 126 -13.34 1.55 2.32
C PHE A 126 -13.45 3.03 2.70
N GLU A 127 -13.32 3.37 3.97
CA GLU A 127 -13.39 4.75 4.45
C GLU A 127 -12.22 5.56 3.87
N ASP A 128 -12.49 6.82 3.54
CA ASP A 128 -11.49 7.75 2.97
C ASP A 128 -10.90 7.31 1.62
N GLU A 129 -11.53 6.34 0.97
CA GLU A 129 -11.15 5.85 -0.36
C GLU A 129 -12.18 6.28 -1.41
N PRO A 130 -11.81 6.26 -2.71
CA PRO A 130 -12.80 6.50 -3.77
C PRO A 130 -13.99 5.55 -3.64
N SER A 131 -15.20 6.10 -3.77
CA SER A 131 -16.44 5.35 -3.56
C SER A 131 -16.65 4.19 -4.54
N LYS A 132 -15.90 4.16 -5.64
CA LYS A 132 -16.02 3.11 -6.65
C LYS A 132 -15.81 1.70 -6.08
N TYR A 133 -14.89 1.55 -5.12
CA TYR A 133 -14.61 0.23 -4.54
C TYR A 133 -15.76 -0.27 -3.68
N LEU A 134 -16.27 0.58 -2.79
CA LEU A 134 -17.41 0.22 -1.94
C LEU A 134 -18.66 0.00 -2.77
N ASN A 135 -18.93 0.86 -3.76
CA ASN A 135 -20.09 0.71 -4.64
C ASN A 135 -20.04 -0.60 -5.43
N PHE A 136 -18.86 -0.96 -5.91
CA PHE A 136 -18.65 -2.25 -6.57
C PHE A 136 -19.00 -3.42 -5.62
N TYR A 137 -18.46 -3.39 -4.40
CA TYR A 137 -18.69 -4.45 -3.44
C TYR A 137 -20.17 -4.59 -3.09
N ILE A 138 -20.83 -3.46 -2.76
CA ILE A 138 -22.26 -3.47 -2.39
C ILE A 138 -23.11 -3.95 -3.56
N GLY A 139 -22.80 -3.55 -4.78
CA GLY A 139 -23.56 -3.93 -5.98
C GLY A 139 -23.52 -5.41 -6.29
N ARG A 140 -22.60 -6.17 -5.73
CA ARG A 140 -22.49 -7.63 -5.93
C ARG A 140 -22.94 -8.46 -4.72
N THR A 141 -23.36 -7.82 -3.66
CA THR A 141 -23.84 -8.54 -2.47
C THR A 141 -25.35 -8.83 -2.54
#